data_f9f6d13e18691a6387109c3477b14291
#
_entry.id   f9f6d13e18691a6387109c3477b14291
#
_cell.length_a   1.000
_cell.length_b   1.000
_cell.length_c   1.000
_cell.angle_alpha   90.00
_cell.angle_beta   90.00
_cell.angle_gamma   90.00
#
_symmetry.space_group_name_H-M   'P 1'
#
loop_
_entity.id
_entity.type
_entity.pdbx_description
1 polymer ?
#
loop_
_entity_poly.entity_id
_entity_poly.type
_entity_poly.pdbx_seq_one_letter_code
_entity_poly.pdbx_strand_id
1 'polypeptide(L)'
;GMTHDVLRRASSCYSSFVMSTQNLQSDWFQPSKEGQLSLDVFRDGDELVIRSLVAGVAPEDLDVSIHGDLLTIRGTRAEPKELSDEDSYYRECYWGAFSRSVVLPYETATDHVNAVLKNGILEIRLPIREHGKKVNVKWEE
;
A
#
# COMPACT_ATOMS: atom_id res chain seq x y z
N GLY A 1 -8.99 -31.52 9.32
CA GLY A 1 -10.35 -31.79 8.98
C GLY A 1 -10.88 -30.75 8.04
N MET A 2 -12.16 -30.88 7.74
CA MET A 2 -12.72 -30.00 6.79
C MET A 2 -12.72 -28.56 7.29
N THR A 3 -13.01 -28.36 8.54
CA THR A 3 -12.96 -27.03 9.11
C THR A 3 -11.56 -26.46 8.98
N HIS A 4 -10.57 -27.30 9.23
CA HIS A 4 -9.21 -26.87 9.11
C HIS A 4 -8.89 -26.43 7.69
N ASP A 5 -9.36 -27.15 6.71
CA ASP A 5 -9.12 -26.78 5.32
C ASP A 5 -9.82 -25.50 4.96
N VAL A 6 -11.01 -25.29 5.43
CA VAL A 6 -11.74 -24.08 5.17
C VAL A 6 -11.01 -22.89 5.77
N LEU A 7 -10.55 -23.04 7.00
CA LEU A 7 -9.84 -21.97 7.64
C LEU A 7 -8.51 -21.66 6.94
N ARG A 8 -7.84 -22.70 6.47
CA ARG A 8 -6.61 -22.48 5.74
C ARG A 8 -6.86 -21.69 4.48
N ARG A 9 -7.95 -21.99 3.78
CA ARG A 9 -8.28 -21.26 2.61
C ARG A 9 -8.62 -19.82 2.95
N ALA A 10 -9.31 -19.61 4.03
CA ALA A 10 -9.66 -18.27 4.44
C ALA A 10 -8.41 -17.45 4.72
N SER A 11 -7.42 -18.06 5.34
CA SER A 11 -6.24 -17.31 5.66
C SER A 11 -5.43 -16.95 4.43
N SER A 12 -5.55 -17.72 3.38
CA SER A 12 -4.78 -17.39 2.20
C SER A 12 -5.52 -16.48 1.28
N CYS A 13 -6.82 -16.31 1.47
CA CYS A 13 -7.50 -15.54 0.54
C CYS A 13 -7.46 -14.13 0.79
N TYR A 14 -6.90 -13.69 1.82
CA TYR A 14 -6.82 -12.49 1.98
C TYR A 14 -6.39 -11.86 0.97
N SER A 15 -5.63 -12.34 0.32
CA SER A 15 -5.16 -11.71 -0.80
C SER A 15 -6.11 -11.82 -1.83
N SER A 16 -6.98 -12.58 -1.67
CA SER A 16 -7.79 -12.70 -2.71
C SER A 16 -9.06 -12.52 -2.36
N PHE A 17 -9.60 -12.68 -1.87
CA PHE A 17 -10.63 -12.83 -1.78
C PHE A 17 -11.37 -12.59 -2.45
N VAL A 18 -11.51 -12.86 -2.80
CA VAL A 18 -11.93 -13.02 -3.40
C VAL A 18 -12.03 -13.63 -4.14
N MET A 19 -11.96 -14.32 -4.24
CA MET A 19 -11.88 -14.96 -4.82
C MET A 19 -12.19 -15.66 -5.28
N SER A 20 -12.72 -15.89 -5.37
CA SER A 20 -12.88 -16.62 -5.79
C SER A 20 -13.09 -16.92 -6.63
N THR A 21 -13.48 -16.83 -6.95
CA THR A 21 -13.60 -17.14 -7.79
C THR A 21 -13.11 -17.15 -8.54
N GLN A 22 -12.93 -17.08 -8.63
CA GLN A 22 -12.43 -17.04 -9.32
C GLN A 22 -11.88 -17.42 -9.94
N ASN A 23 -11.96 -17.74 -10.19
CA ASN A 23 -11.44 -18.07 -10.78
C ASN A 23 -10.91 -17.96 -11.66
N LEU A 24 -11.23 -17.92 -11.93
CA LEU A 24 -10.87 -17.83 -12.94
C LEU A 24 -10.01 -17.07 -13.32
N GLN A 25 -9.84 -16.67 -12.67
CA GLN A 25 -9.10 -15.89 -13.00
C GLN A 25 -8.11 -16.35 -13.63
N SER A 26 -7.74 -16.17 -14.21
CA SER A 26 -6.75 -16.69 -14.98
C SER A 26 -5.41 -16.56 -14.39
N ASP A 27 -4.48 -17.35 -14.83
CA ASP A 27 -3.16 -17.35 -14.22
C ASP A 27 -2.42 -16.08 -14.44
N TRP A 28 -2.65 -15.41 -15.57
CA TRP A 28 -1.96 -14.17 -15.82
C TRP A 28 -2.49 -13.06 -14.92
N PHE A 29 -3.57 -13.32 -14.24
CA PHE A 29 -4.13 -12.35 -13.34
C PHE A 29 -4.07 -12.85 -11.92
N GLN A 30 -3.05 -13.58 -11.58
CA GLN A 30 -2.93 -14.10 -10.24
C GLN A 30 -2.73 -12.97 -9.27
N PRO A 31 -3.37 -13.03 -8.12
CA PRO A 31 -3.12 -12.03 -7.10
C PRO A 31 -1.70 -12.20 -6.61
N SER A 32 -1.06 -11.11 -6.32
CA SER A 32 0.24 -11.12 -5.71
C SER A 32 0.17 -11.83 -4.38
N LYS A 33 1.27 -12.45 -3.97
CA LYS A 33 1.34 -13.03 -2.65
C LYS A 33 1.43 -11.94 -1.60
N GLU A 34 1.68 -10.74 -2.01
CA GLU A 34 1.72 -9.62 -1.09
C GLU A 34 0.34 -9.04 -0.91
N GLY A 35 0.03 -8.63 0.29
CA GLY A 35 -1.20 -7.92 0.55
C GLY A 35 -1.21 -6.57 -0.11
N GLN A 36 -2.39 -6.04 -0.31
CA GLN A 36 -2.52 -4.74 -0.94
C GLN A 36 -2.88 -3.70 0.10
N LEU A 37 -2.17 -2.59 0.06
CA LEU A 37 -2.35 -1.54 1.03
C LEU A 37 -3.28 -0.48 0.48
N SER A 38 -4.24 -0.08 1.28
CA SER A 38 -5.16 1.00 0.88
C SER A 38 -4.56 2.34 1.23
N LEU A 39 -4.71 3.29 0.33
CA LEU A 39 -4.13 4.62 0.49
C LEU A 39 -5.18 5.69 0.32
N ASP A 40 -5.06 6.73 1.13
CA ASP A 40 -5.73 8.00 0.87
C ASP A 40 -4.65 8.95 0.37
N VAL A 41 -4.94 9.65 -0.71
CA VAL A 41 -4.03 10.65 -1.27
C VAL A 41 -4.82 11.93 -1.40
N PHE A 42 -4.33 12.99 -0.78
CA PHE A 42 -5.07 14.24 -0.80
C PHE A 42 -4.12 15.42 -0.65
N ARG A 43 -4.64 16.59 -0.88
CA ARG A 43 -3.86 17.81 -0.78
C ARG A 43 -4.22 18.54 0.50
N ASP A 44 -3.22 18.99 1.21
CA ASP A 44 -3.38 19.78 2.41
C ASP A 44 -2.50 21.02 2.28
N GLY A 45 -3.11 22.12 1.89
CA GLY A 45 -2.35 23.35 1.62
C GLY A 45 -1.37 23.15 0.49
N ASP A 46 -0.11 23.34 0.81
CA ASP A 46 0.96 23.20 -0.18
C ASP A 46 1.58 21.80 -0.17
N GLU A 47 0.95 20.88 0.50
CA GLU A 47 1.50 19.53 0.61
C GLU A 47 0.59 18.50 0.02
N LEU A 48 1.21 17.50 -0.57
CA LEU A 48 0.52 16.29 -0.94
C LEU A 48 0.68 15.32 0.22
N VAL A 49 -0.40 14.73 0.66
CA VAL A 49 -0.41 13.84 1.81
C VAL A 49 -0.89 12.47 1.37
N ILE A 50 -0.12 11.46 1.74
CA ILE A 50 -0.49 10.08 1.53
C ILE A 50 -0.64 9.44 2.89
N ARG A 51 -1.76 8.80 3.12
CA ARG A 51 -2.07 8.22 4.43
C ARG A 51 -2.48 6.78 4.24
N SER A 52 -1.98 5.91 5.10
CA SER A 52 -2.29 4.50 5.02
C SER A 52 -2.36 3.90 6.41
N LEU A 53 -3.16 2.87 6.54
CA LEU A 53 -3.30 2.15 7.80
C LEU A 53 -2.33 0.97 7.78
N VAL A 54 -1.33 1.04 8.63
CA VAL A 54 -0.28 0.02 8.69
C VAL A 54 -0.14 -0.51 10.11
N ALA A 55 -1.26 -0.72 10.75
CA ALA A 55 -1.25 -1.21 12.12
C ALA A 55 -0.47 -2.51 12.24
N GLY A 56 0.26 -2.65 13.31
CA GLY A 56 1.05 -3.87 13.55
C GLY A 56 2.37 -3.92 12.83
N VAL A 57 2.79 -2.83 12.18
CA VAL A 57 4.04 -2.80 11.44
C VAL A 57 4.99 -1.84 12.14
N ALA A 58 6.21 -2.27 12.38
CA ALA A 58 7.23 -1.43 12.99
C ALA A 58 7.87 -0.54 11.93
N PRO A 59 8.39 0.63 12.33
CA PRO A 59 9.01 1.52 11.35
C PRO A 59 10.15 0.86 10.57
N GLU A 60 10.90 -0.01 11.21
CA GLU A 60 12.01 -0.68 10.55
C GLU A 60 11.54 -1.71 9.53
N ASP A 61 10.27 -2.08 9.58
CA ASP A 61 9.69 -3.01 8.62
C ASP A 61 8.93 -2.30 7.50
N LEU A 62 9.05 -0.99 7.43
CA LEU A 62 8.42 -0.19 6.38
C LEU A 62 9.50 0.42 5.50
N ASP A 63 9.23 0.42 4.21
CA ASP A 63 10.10 1.05 3.23
C ASP A 63 9.24 1.91 2.31
N VAL A 64 9.62 3.17 2.18
CA VAL A 64 8.93 4.13 1.33
C VAL A 64 9.93 4.66 0.33
N SER A 65 9.62 4.57 -0.93
CA SER A 65 10.51 5.09 -1.97
C SER A 65 9.72 5.88 -3.00
N ILE A 66 10.38 6.83 -3.60
CA ILE A 66 9.79 7.66 -4.65
C ILE A 66 10.78 7.73 -5.79
N HIS A 67 10.33 7.34 -6.96
CA HIS A 67 11.11 7.44 -8.17
C HIS A 67 10.29 8.22 -9.19
N GLY A 68 10.73 9.45 -9.44
CA GLY A 68 9.93 10.33 -10.29
C GLY A 68 8.62 10.66 -9.61
N ASP A 69 7.53 10.25 -10.22
CA ASP A 69 6.20 10.45 -9.66
C ASP A 69 5.60 9.15 -9.10
N LEU A 70 6.41 8.10 -9.02
CA LEU A 70 5.91 6.82 -8.51
C LEU A 70 6.33 6.63 -7.06
N LEU A 71 5.34 6.58 -6.19
CA LEU A 71 5.55 6.30 -4.78
C LEU A 71 5.30 4.83 -4.53
N THR A 72 6.20 4.19 -3.82
CA THR A 72 6.04 2.78 -3.46
C THR A 72 6.20 2.63 -1.96
N ILE A 73 5.26 1.96 -1.34
CA ILE A 73 5.30 1.63 0.06
C ILE A 73 5.35 0.12 0.17
N ARG A 74 6.31 -0.40 0.91
CA ARG A 74 6.44 -1.83 1.14
C ARG A 74 6.64 -2.07 2.61
N GLY A 75 6.20 -3.21 3.07
CA GLY A 75 6.41 -3.57 4.45
C GLY A 75 6.05 -5.00 4.72
N THR A 76 6.25 -5.38 5.97
CA THR A 76 5.92 -6.72 6.41
C THR A 76 5.23 -6.61 7.76
N ARG A 77 4.08 -7.27 7.87
CA ARG A 77 3.37 -7.36 9.14
C ARG A 77 3.59 -8.75 9.69
N ALA A 78 4.31 -8.83 10.78
CA ALA A 78 4.62 -10.10 11.39
C ALA A 78 3.50 -10.52 12.32
N GLU A 79 3.13 -11.76 12.25
CA GLU A 79 2.15 -12.31 13.17
C GLU A 79 2.81 -12.42 14.56
N PRO A 80 2.19 -11.85 15.60
CA PRO A 80 2.83 -11.85 16.93
C PRO A 80 3.11 -13.25 17.46
N LYS A 81 2.24 -14.18 17.14
CA LYS A 81 2.43 -15.56 17.53
C LYS A 81 1.91 -16.43 16.42
N GLU A 82 2.80 -17.24 15.89
CA GLU A 82 2.40 -18.12 14.81
C GLU A 82 1.51 -19.21 15.34
N LEU A 83 0.37 -19.39 14.75
CA LEU A 83 -0.62 -20.36 15.17
C LEU A 83 -0.68 -21.50 14.17
N SER A 84 -0.92 -22.69 14.68
CA SER A 84 -1.13 -23.83 13.83
C SER A 84 -2.50 -23.70 13.17
N ASP A 85 -2.59 -24.09 11.91
CA ASP A 85 -3.88 -24.11 11.25
C ASP A 85 -4.86 -25.05 11.93
N GLU A 86 -4.35 -26.06 12.57
CA GLU A 86 -5.21 -27.00 13.28
C GLU A 86 -5.91 -26.38 14.47
N ASP A 87 -5.33 -25.34 15.04
CA ASP A 87 -5.91 -24.69 16.18
C ASP A 87 -6.67 -23.43 15.83
N SER A 88 -6.80 -23.13 14.55
CA SER A 88 -7.44 -21.91 14.11
C SER A 88 -8.85 -22.20 13.60
N TYR A 89 -9.78 -21.35 13.95
CA TYR A 89 -11.15 -21.44 13.45
C TYR A 89 -11.38 -20.47 12.30
N TYR A 90 -10.78 -19.29 12.37
CA TYR A 90 -10.87 -18.29 11.31
C TYR A 90 -9.52 -17.60 11.21
N ARG A 91 -9.08 -17.34 10.01
CA ARG A 91 -7.83 -16.61 9.79
C ARG A 91 -8.06 -15.64 8.65
N GLU A 92 -8.57 -14.47 9.00
CA GLU A 92 -8.92 -13.46 8.01
C GLU A 92 -7.96 -12.29 8.00
N CYS A 93 -7.11 -12.18 9.03
CA CYS A 93 -6.14 -11.10 9.06
C CYS A 93 -4.97 -11.43 8.17
N TYR A 94 -4.48 -10.44 7.47
CA TYR A 94 -3.33 -10.67 6.60
C TYR A 94 -2.04 -10.42 7.37
N TRP A 95 -1.16 -11.41 7.36
CA TRP A 95 0.19 -11.31 7.92
C TRP A 95 1.17 -11.55 6.79
N GLY A 96 2.28 -10.83 6.81
CA GLY A 96 3.30 -11.00 5.79
C GLY A 96 3.56 -9.72 5.02
N ALA A 97 4.14 -9.88 3.87
CA ALA A 97 4.57 -8.76 3.03
C ALA A 97 3.39 -8.07 2.37
N PHE A 98 3.47 -6.77 2.26
CA PHE A 98 2.49 -6.00 1.52
C PHE A 98 3.20 -4.89 0.76
N SER A 99 2.55 -4.39 -0.28
CA SER A 99 3.11 -3.28 -1.03
C SER A 99 2.01 -2.51 -1.72
N ARG A 100 2.33 -1.28 -2.07
CA ARG A 100 1.44 -0.46 -2.87
C ARG A 100 2.27 0.57 -3.61
N SER A 101 1.97 0.72 -4.89
CA SER A 101 2.57 1.77 -5.69
C SER A 101 1.46 2.66 -6.22
N VAL A 102 1.73 3.94 -6.26
CA VAL A 102 0.76 4.90 -6.77
C VAL A 102 1.50 6.01 -7.49
N VAL A 103 0.92 6.46 -8.59
CA VAL A 103 1.46 7.58 -9.33
C VAL A 103 0.91 8.85 -8.67
N LEU A 104 1.82 9.74 -8.31
CA LEU A 104 1.44 10.95 -7.61
C LEU A 104 0.84 11.95 -8.61
N PRO A 105 -0.22 12.65 -8.21
CA PRO A 105 -0.89 13.58 -9.13
C PRO A 105 -0.11 14.86 -9.37
N TYR A 106 0.88 15.15 -8.52
CA TYR A 106 1.69 16.33 -8.66
C TYR A 106 3.15 15.94 -8.60
N GLU A 107 3.99 16.72 -9.27
CA GLU A 107 5.40 16.56 -9.07
C GLU A 107 5.74 17.17 -7.72
N THR A 108 6.56 16.49 -6.97
CA THR A 108 6.86 16.87 -5.60
C THR A 108 8.36 16.99 -5.41
N ALA A 109 8.75 17.75 -4.39
CA ALA A 109 10.15 17.86 -4.03
C ALA A 109 10.51 16.66 -3.17
N THR A 110 11.21 15.71 -3.76
CA THR A 110 11.51 14.45 -3.08
C THR A 110 12.58 14.57 -2.01
N ASP A 111 13.29 15.68 -1.97
CA ASP A 111 14.30 15.92 -0.96
C ASP A 111 13.70 16.46 0.35
N HIS A 112 12.40 16.70 0.38
CA HIS A 112 11.72 17.20 1.58
C HIS A 112 10.56 16.31 1.98
N VAL A 113 10.73 15.01 1.84
CA VAL A 113 9.69 14.06 2.19
C VAL A 113 9.73 13.83 3.69
N ASN A 114 8.57 13.89 4.30
CA ASN A 114 8.43 13.59 5.72
C ASN A 114 7.44 12.43 5.88
N ALA A 115 7.90 11.35 6.49
CA ALA A 115 7.07 10.18 6.71
C ALA A 115 7.04 9.88 8.20
N VAL A 116 5.84 9.77 8.75
CA VAL A 116 5.65 9.54 10.17
C VAL A 116 4.71 8.36 10.35
N LEU A 117 5.10 7.46 11.23
CA LEU A 117 4.25 6.35 11.63
C LEU A 117 3.80 6.60 13.06
N LYS A 118 2.50 6.71 13.24
CA LYS A 118 1.94 6.97 14.56
C LYS A 118 0.62 6.28 14.70
N ASN A 119 0.46 5.52 15.78
CA ASN A 119 -0.78 4.81 16.07
C ASN A 119 -1.26 3.94 14.92
N GLY A 120 -0.32 3.32 14.22
CA GLY A 120 -0.67 2.45 13.11
C GLY A 120 -1.02 3.16 11.82
N ILE A 121 -0.85 4.47 11.78
CA ILE A 121 -1.14 5.27 10.59
C ILE A 121 0.17 5.81 10.06
N LEU A 122 0.44 5.50 8.81
CA LEU A 122 1.59 6.04 8.10
C LEU A 122 1.12 7.27 7.35
N GLU A 123 1.79 8.38 7.58
CA GLU A 123 1.47 9.62 6.88
C GLU A 123 2.72 10.14 6.22
N ILE A 124 2.65 10.36 4.92
CA ILE A 124 3.77 10.87 4.12
C ILE A 124 3.35 12.21 3.58
N ARG A 125 4.18 13.22 3.81
CA ARG A 125 3.93 14.58 3.35
C ARG A 125 5.05 15.01 2.43
N LEU A 126 4.64 15.56 1.30
CA LEU A 126 5.57 16.03 0.30
C LEU A 126 5.16 17.44 -0.15
N PRO A 127 6.08 18.37 -0.21
CA PRO A 127 5.75 19.68 -0.76
C PRO A 127 5.37 19.55 -2.23
N ILE A 128 4.31 20.21 -2.62
CA ILE A 128 3.88 20.23 -4.01
C ILE A 128 4.76 21.24 -4.72
N ARG A 129 5.41 20.79 -5.80
CA ARG A 129 6.19 21.67 -6.62
C ARG A 129 5.28 22.16 -7.72
N GLU A 130 5.10 23.45 -7.78
CA GLU A 130 4.30 24.01 -8.84
C GLU A 130 5.06 23.98 -10.13
N HIS A 131 4.46 23.29 -11.09
CA HIS A 131 5.01 23.24 -12.39
C HIS A 131 4.21 24.05 -13.28
N GLY A 132 4.56 25.07 -13.61
CA GLY A 132 3.93 25.82 -14.61
C GLY A 132 4.91 26.89 -14.97
N LYS A 133 5.65 26.61 -15.97
CA LYS A 133 6.48 27.63 -16.51
C LYS A 133 5.58 28.46 -17.40
N LYS A 134 5.42 29.72 -17.04
CA LYS A 134 4.66 30.60 -17.87
C LYS A 134 5.45 30.81 -19.16
N VAL A 135 4.80 30.51 -20.27
CA VAL A 135 5.43 30.70 -21.58
C VAL A 135 4.92 32.00 -22.15
N ASN A 136 5.85 32.88 -22.45
CA ASN A 136 5.49 34.14 -23.08
C ASN A 136 5.27 33.90 -24.56
N VAL A 137 4.10 34.24 -25.01
CA VAL A 137 3.77 34.12 -26.41
C VAL A 137 4.05 35.43 -27.09
N LYS A 138 4.85 35.42 -28.12
CA LYS A 138 5.17 36.60 -28.87
C LYS A 138 4.28 36.65 -30.11
N TRP A 139 3.89 37.85 -30.44
CA TRP A 139 3.13 38.06 -31.64
C TRP A 139 4.10 38.37 -32.75
N GLU A 140 3.97 37.67 -33.85
CA GLU A 140 4.77 37.96 -35.03
C GLU A 140 3.86 38.13 -36.23
N GLU A 141 4.18 39.11 -37.06
CA GLU A 141 3.41 39.34 -38.27
C GLU A 141 4.07 38.69 -39.46
#